data_b11b420c5cc1142bd9d3a6203ffc6607
#
_entry.id   b11b420c5cc1142bd9d3a6203ffc6607
#
_cell.length_a   1.000
_cell.length_b   1.000
_cell.length_c   1.000
_cell.angle_alpha   90.00
_cell.angle_beta   90.00
_cell.angle_gamma   90.00
#
_symmetry.space_group_name_H-M   'P 1'
#
loop_
_entity.id
_entity.type
_entity.pdbx_description
1 polymer ?
#
loop_
_entity_poly.entity_id
_entity_poly.type
_entity_poly.pdbx_seq_one_letter_code
_entity_poly.pdbx_strand_id
1 'polypeptide(L)'
;PDSITSIGIGAFYGCSSLRSIVIPDGVTSIGKCAFYGCSSLTDIVIPDSVTSIGDMAFDNCCSLKDIVIPDGVTSIGYCAFDGCSSLKSLVIPDSVTSIGGRAFEGCKSLRSIDVPDSVTRIGERAFEDCKSLKSLVIPDGITRIGYEAFCGCSSLRSVVIPDSVTSIGEKAFMYCRSLTSLVIPDSVTSIGESAFYECNFPNDLKQELISRFGEK
;
A
#
# COMPACT_ATOMS: atom_id res chain seq x y z
N PRO A 1 -5.73 -28.61 14.65
CA PRO A 1 -4.74 -29.69 14.74
C PRO A 1 -3.36 -29.07 14.54
N ASP A 2 -2.46 -29.38 15.47
CA ASP A 2 -1.11 -28.81 15.55
C ASP A 2 -0.18 -29.21 14.40
N SER A 3 -0.73 -29.97 13.43
CA SER A 3 -0.01 -30.45 12.25
C SER A 3 -0.17 -29.57 11.00
N ILE A 4 -0.99 -28.50 11.05
CA ILE A 4 -1.15 -27.60 9.91
C ILE A 4 0.01 -26.61 9.89
N THR A 5 0.78 -26.62 8.79
CA THR A 5 1.93 -25.73 8.61
C THR A 5 1.73 -24.67 7.55
N SER A 6 0.65 -24.74 6.77
CA SER A 6 0.35 -23.73 5.75
C SER A 6 -1.15 -23.62 5.47
N ILE A 7 -1.59 -22.42 5.12
CA ILE A 7 -2.88 -22.18 4.46
C ILE A 7 -2.62 -22.24 2.95
N GLY A 8 -3.21 -23.22 2.27
CA GLY A 8 -2.96 -23.47 0.85
C GLY A 8 -3.49 -22.38 -0.09
N ILE A 9 -3.13 -22.47 -1.36
CA ILE A 9 -3.63 -21.57 -2.41
C ILE A 9 -5.15 -21.68 -2.48
N GLY A 10 -5.85 -20.53 -2.38
CA GLY A 10 -7.31 -20.44 -2.49
C GLY A 10 -8.08 -21.21 -1.40
N ALA A 11 -7.46 -21.55 -0.28
CA ALA A 11 -8.09 -22.42 0.74
C ALA A 11 -9.47 -21.93 1.22
N PHE A 12 -9.68 -20.61 1.28
CA PHE A 12 -10.94 -19.96 1.64
C PHE A 12 -11.44 -19.03 0.54
N TYR A 13 -11.05 -19.29 -0.72
CA TYR A 13 -11.44 -18.45 -1.86
C TYR A 13 -12.96 -18.28 -1.93
N GLY A 14 -13.44 -17.05 -1.95
CA GLY A 14 -14.86 -16.72 -2.07
C GLY A 14 -15.71 -17.08 -0.87
N CYS A 15 -15.13 -17.39 0.28
CA CYS A 15 -15.88 -17.67 1.51
C CYS A 15 -16.50 -16.37 2.05
N SER A 16 -17.44 -15.78 1.31
CA SER A 16 -18.01 -14.45 1.57
C SER A 16 -18.76 -14.33 2.90
N SER A 17 -19.18 -15.44 3.48
CA SER A 17 -19.85 -15.48 4.80
C SER A 17 -18.91 -15.72 5.97
N LEU A 18 -17.61 -15.98 5.72
CA LEU A 18 -16.60 -16.18 6.76
C LEU A 18 -16.36 -14.88 7.51
N ARG A 19 -16.61 -14.85 8.82
CA ARG A 19 -16.48 -13.65 9.66
C ARG A 19 -15.18 -13.61 10.45
N SER A 20 -14.74 -14.77 10.93
CA SER A 20 -13.47 -14.91 11.66
C SER A 20 -12.91 -16.31 11.47
N ILE A 21 -11.61 -16.43 11.63
CA ILE A 21 -10.92 -17.71 11.60
C ILE A 21 -9.70 -17.63 12.52
N VAL A 22 -9.40 -18.74 13.18
CA VAL A 22 -8.18 -18.90 13.98
C VAL A 22 -7.17 -19.66 13.13
N ILE A 23 -6.02 -19.04 12.88
CA ILE A 23 -4.89 -19.66 12.21
C ILE A 23 -3.99 -20.28 13.31
N PRO A 24 -3.69 -21.59 13.26
CA PRO A 24 -2.84 -22.22 14.25
C PRO A 24 -1.40 -21.66 14.25
N ASP A 25 -0.77 -21.62 15.43
CA ASP A 25 0.60 -21.09 15.61
C ASP A 25 1.69 -21.85 14.84
N GLY A 26 1.41 -23.05 14.34
CA GLY A 26 2.32 -23.81 13.47
C GLY A 26 2.33 -23.38 12.00
N VAL A 27 1.43 -22.48 11.60
CA VAL A 27 1.32 -22.03 10.19
C VAL A 27 2.44 -21.07 9.86
N THR A 28 3.23 -21.39 8.84
CA THR A 28 4.37 -20.58 8.39
C THR A 28 4.09 -19.80 7.10
N SER A 29 3.01 -20.12 6.38
CA SER A 29 2.68 -19.44 5.13
C SER A 29 1.18 -19.35 4.87
N ILE A 30 0.76 -18.21 4.31
CA ILE A 30 -0.57 -17.96 3.76
C ILE A 30 -0.43 -17.90 2.25
N GLY A 31 -1.06 -18.84 1.55
CA GLY A 31 -0.93 -19.02 0.11
C GLY A 31 -1.62 -17.94 -0.72
N LYS A 32 -1.33 -17.93 -2.02
CA LYS A 32 -1.97 -17.06 -3.01
C LYS A 32 -3.49 -17.21 -2.95
N CYS A 33 -4.23 -16.07 -2.97
CA CYS A 33 -5.69 -16.02 -2.93
C CYS A 33 -6.31 -16.77 -1.72
N ALA A 34 -5.59 -17.03 -0.65
CA ALA A 34 -6.06 -17.89 0.44
C ALA A 34 -7.40 -17.42 1.03
N PHE A 35 -7.60 -16.10 1.18
CA PHE A 35 -8.82 -15.47 1.68
C PHE A 35 -9.45 -14.52 0.65
N TYR A 36 -9.13 -14.69 -0.63
CA TYR A 36 -9.69 -13.85 -1.69
C TYR A 36 -11.22 -13.81 -1.63
N GLY A 37 -11.80 -12.60 -1.57
CA GLY A 37 -13.25 -12.41 -1.55
C GLY A 37 -13.94 -12.86 -0.26
N CYS A 38 -13.23 -13.05 0.84
CA CYS A 38 -13.81 -13.24 2.16
C CYS A 38 -14.41 -11.92 2.67
N SER A 39 -15.46 -11.43 1.98
CA SER A 39 -15.96 -10.06 2.15
C SER A 39 -16.56 -9.76 3.52
N SER A 40 -16.96 -10.78 4.29
CA SER A 40 -17.46 -10.63 5.67
C SER A 40 -16.37 -10.82 6.74
N LEU A 41 -15.13 -11.12 6.36
CA LEU A 41 -14.03 -11.32 7.32
C LEU A 41 -13.71 -10.00 8.02
N THR A 42 -13.98 -9.93 9.33
CA THR A 42 -13.77 -8.73 10.14
C THR A 42 -12.50 -8.77 10.94
N ASP A 43 -12.13 -9.96 11.41
CA ASP A 43 -11.04 -10.19 12.33
C ASP A 43 -10.26 -11.44 11.92
N ILE A 44 -8.96 -11.31 11.85
CA ILE A 44 -8.03 -12.42 11.65
C ILE A 44 -6.74 -12.13 12.41
N VAL A 45 -6.25 -13.11 13.14
CA VAL A 45 -4.94 -13.07 13.78
C VAL A 45 -4.00 -13.92 12.94
N ILE A 46 -2.95 -13.29 12.43
CA ILE A 46 -1.85 -13.98 11.75
C ILE A 46 -0.81 -14.30 12.81
N PRO A 47 -0.49 -15.59 13.05
CA PRO A 47 0.48 -15.96 14.07
C PRO A 47 1.91 -15.56 13.69
N ASP A 48 2.77 -15.32 14.70
CA ASP A 48 4.16 -14.88 14.51
C ASP A 48 5.03 -15.89 13.73
N SER A 49 4.57 -17.13 13.63
CA SER A 49 5.20 -18.17 12.81
C SER A 49 5.11 -17.92 11.31
N VAL A 50 4.17 -17.05 10.85
CA VAL A 50 3.99 -16.78 9.42
C VAL A 50 5.12 -15.91 8.89
N THR A 51 5.80 -16.40 7.87
CA THR A 51 6.91 -15.72 7.20
C THR A 51 6.57 -15.28 5.77
N SER A 52 5.44 -15.73 5.22
CA SER A 52 5.01 -15.33 3.88
C SER A 52 3.50 -15.18 3.75
N ILE A 53 3.10 -14.09 3.07
CA ILE A 53 1.73 -13.79 2.67
C ILE A 53 1.73 -13.70 1.14
N GLY A 54 1.01 -14.59 0.48
CA GLY A 54 0.98 -14.70 -0.98
C GLY A 54 0.21 -13.58 -1.68
N ASP A 55 0.35 -13.53 -3.00
CA ASP A 55 -0.40 -12.62 -3.83
C ASP A 55 -1.91 -12.78 -3.64
N MET A 56 -2.64 -11.65 -3.62
CA MET A 56 -4.10 -11.62 -3.45
C MET A 56 -4.60 -12.34 -2.19
N ALA A 57 -3.76 -12.53 -1.17
CA ALA A 57 -4.12 -13.37 -0.03
C ALA A 57 -5.37 -12.88 0.69
N PHE A 58 -5.57 -11.56 0.80
CA PHE A 58 -6.74 -10.90 1.41
C PHE A 58 -7.46 -9.95 0.45
N ASP A 59 -7.27 -10.14 -0.85
CA ASP A 59 -7.91 -9.32 -1.88
C ASP A 59 -9.45 -9.39 -1.71
N ASN A 60 -10.10 -8.22 -1.74
CA ASN A 60 -11.54 -8.05 -1.51
C ASN A 60 -12.07 -8.57 -0.14
N CYS A 61 -11.23 -8.58 0.90
CA CYS A 61 -11.67 -8.72 2.29
C CYS A 61 -12.27 -7.39 2.79
N CYS A 62 -13.40 -6.97 2.20
CA CYS A 62 -13.95 -5.61 2.34
C CYS A 62 -14.33 -5.22 3.78
N SER A 63 -14.60 -6.18 4.66
CA SER A 63 -14.97 -5.93 6.06
C SER A 63 -13.79 -5.96 7.02
N LEU A 64 -12.59 -6.32 6.56
CA LEU A 64 -11.38 -6.39 7.40
C LEU A 64 -11.02 -5.00 7.90
N LYS A 65 -10.95 -4.83 9.23
CA LYS A 65 -10.77 -3.50 9.85
C LYS A 65 -9.34 -3.24 10.25
N ASP A 66 -8.72 -4.25 10.85
CA ASP A 66 -7.37 -4.18 11.39
C ASP A 66 -6.67 -5.50 11.12
N ILE A 67 -5.39 -5.47 10.85
CA ILE A 67 -4.54 -6.65 10.68
C ILE A 67 -3.12 -6.30 11.11
N VAL A 68 -2.46 -7.24 11.77
CA VAL A 68 -1.04 -7.15 12.12
C VAL A 68 -0.28 -8.11 11.22
N ILE A 69 0.74 -7.60 10.54
CA ILE A 69 1.67 -8.40 9.76
C ILE A 69 2.79 -8.84 10.70
N PRO A 70 3.07 -10.15 10.81
CA PRO A 70 4.12 -10.67 11.70
C PRO A 70 5.53 -10.24 11.27
N ASP A 71 6.43 -10.10 12.24
CA ASP A 71 7.82 -9.69 12.03
C ASP A 71 8.64 -10.67 11.16
N GLY A 72 8.15 -11.89 10.92
CA GLY A 72 8.78 -12.85 10.00
C GLY A 72 8.52 -12.58 8.51
N VAL A 73 7.53 -11.71 8.19
CA VAL A 73 7.14 -11.45 6.80
C VAL A 73 8.12 -10.49 6.15
N THR A 74 8.72 -10.88 5.02
CA THR A 74 9.75 -10.09 4.31
C THR A 74 9.22 -9.33 3.10
N SER A 75 8.02 -9.65 2.63
CA SER A 75 7.38 -8.95 1.50
C SER A 75 5.87 -9.02 1.58
N ILE A 76 5.22 -7.95 1.08
CA ILE A 76 3.77 -7.91 0.87
C ILE A 76 3.53 -8.19 -0.62
N GLY A 77 2.75 -9.23 -0.92
CA GLY A 77 2.50 -9.71 -2.28
C GLY A 77 1.69 -8.75 -3.17
N TYR A 78 1.61 -9.06 -4.46
CA TYR A 78 0.75 -8.36 -5.42
C TYR A 78 -0.71 -8.44 -4.99
N CYS A 79 -1.44 -7.31 -4.97
CA CYS A 79 -2.85 -7.21 -4.53
C CYS A 79 -3.13 -7.85 -3.15
N ALA A 80 -2.15 -7.97 -2.25
CA ALA A 80 -2.34 -8.74 -1.02
C ALA A 80 -3.52 -8.25 -0.18
N PHE A 81 -3.81 -6.95 -0.17
CA PHE A 81 -4.92 -6.30 0.53
C PHE A 81 -5.75 -5.40 -0.39
N ASP A 82 -5.74 -5.65 -1.71
CA ASP A 82 -6.56 -4.90 -2.67
C ASP A 82 -8.04 -4.96 -2.26
N GLY A 83 -8.75 -3.84 -2.32
CA GLY A 83 -10.16 -3.77 -1.97
C GLY A 83 -10.50 -3.97 -0.50
N CYS A 84 -9.53 -4.05 0.43
CA CYS A 84 -9.79 -4.06 1.87
C CYS A 84 -10.33 -2.70 2.33
N SER A 85 -11.52 -2.33 1.87
CA SER A 85 -12.08 -0.98 1.96
C SER A 85 -12.37 -0.50 3.39
N SER A 86 -12.52 -1.42 4.34
CA SER A 86 -12.73 -1.11 5.77
C SER A 86 -11.44 -1.04 6.58
N LEU A 87 -10.28 -1.39 6.01
CA LEU A 87 -9.00 -1.40 6.71
C LEU A 87 -8.61 0.01 7.14
N LYS A 88 -8.45 0.23 8.45
CA LYS A 88 -8.23 1.57 9.04
C LYS A 88 -6.78 1.85 9.36
N SER A 89 -6.09 0.83 9.82
CA SER A 89 -4.68 0.88 10.19
C SER A 89 -4.00 -0.44 9.87
N LEU A 90 -2.72 -0.36 9.57
CA LEU A 90 -1.85 -1.49 9.32
C LEU A 90 -0.46 -1.10 9.80
N VAL A 91 0.20 -2.03 10.48
CA VAL A 91 1.61 -1.90 10.82
C VAL A 91 2.40 -2.82 9.89
N ILE A 92 3.34 -2.22 9.16
CA ILE A 92 4.31 -2.96 8.33
C ILE A 92 5.56 -3.15 9.17
N PRO A 93 5.98 -4.39 9.47
CA PRO A 93 7.16 -4.63 10.29
C PRO A 93 8.46 -4.32 9.54
N ASP A 94 9.54 -4.05 10.29
CA ASP A 94 10.87 -3.74 9.76
C ASP A 94 11.51 -4.89 8.95
N SER A 95 10.95 -6.08 9.01
CA SER A 95 11.35 -7.21 8.17
C SER A 95 10.94 -7.07 6.71
N VAL A 96 9.91 -6.24 6.40
CA VAL A 96 9.40 -6.06 5.05
C VAL A 96 10.34 -5.20 4.23
N THR A 97 10.81 -5.72 3.10
CA THR A 97 11.71 -5.02 2.18
C THR A 97 11.03 -4.57 0.89
N SER A 98 9.84 -5.11 0.59
CA SER A 98 9.09 -4.75 -0.61
C SER A 98 7.58 -4.81 -0.44
N ILE A 99 6.89 -3.85 -1.06
CA ILE A 99 5.44 -3.78 -1.18
C ILE A 99 5.09 -4.03 -2.65
N GLY A 100 4.28 -5.04 -2.91
CA GLY A 100 3.85 -5.44 -4.25
C GLY A 100 2.96 -4.41 -4.93
N GLY A 101 2.80 -4.55 -6.24
CA GLY A 101 1.84 -3.72 -6.98
C GLY A 101 0.42 -3.92 -6.47
N ARG A 102 -0.37 -2.84 -6.41
CA ARG A 102 -1.75 -2.84 -5.91
C ARG A 102 -1.94 -3.41 -4.50
N ALA A 103 -0.89 -3.52 -3.71
CA ALA A 103 -0.94 -4.21 -2.42
C ALA A 103 -2.02 -3.65 -1.48
N PHE A 104 -2.30 -2.34 -1.54
CA PHE A 104 -3.31 -1.63 -0.76
C PHE A 104 -4.27 -0.81 -1.63
N GLU A 105 -4.40 -1.14 -2.93
CA GLU A 105 -5.35 -0.45 -3.81
C GLU A 105 -6.75 -0.53 -3.22
N GLY A 106 -7.49 0.56 -3.25
CA GLY A 106 -8.86 0.58 -2.75
C GLY A 106 -9.03 0.43 -1.23
N CYS A 107 -7.96 0.52 -0.43
CA CYS A 107 -8.05 0.59 1.03
C CYS A 107 -8.61 1.94 1.47
N LYS A 108 -9.89 2.20 1.16
CA LYS A 108 -10.55 3.52 1.25
C LYS A 108 -10.58 4.11 2.66
N SER A 109 -10.56 3.26 3.70
CA SER A 109 -10.62 3.68 5.10
C SER A 109 -9.24 3.85 5.75
N LEU A 110 -8.14 3.50 5.06
CA LEU A 110 -6.78 3.57 5.58
C LEU A 110 -6.39 5.04 5.82
N ARG A 111 -6.15 5.40 7.09
CA ARG A 111 -5.92 6.79 7.51
C ARG A 111 -4.46 7.15 7.63
N SER A 112 -3.66 6.19 8.05
CA SER A 112 -2.21 6.29 8.18
C SER A 112 -1.59 4.95 7.88
N ILE A 113 -0.37 4.98 7.40
CA ILE A 113 0.48 3.82 7.24
C ILE A 113 1.91 4.26 7.47
N ASP A 114 2.61 3.53 8.33
CA ASP A 114 4.03 3.71 8.54
C ASP A 114 4.74 2.69 7.65
N VAL A 115 5.49 3.20 6.67
CA VAL A 115 6.32 2.39 5.79
C VAL A 115 7.73 2.41 6.35
N PRO A 116 8.28 1.28 6.82
CA PRO A 116 9.59 1.25 7.46
C PRO A 116 10.74 1.49 6.47
N ASP A 117 11.88 1.95 6.97
CA ASP A 117 13.07 2.25 6.16
C ASP A 117 13.68 1.02 5.49
N SER A 118 13.32 -0.17 5.95
CA SER A 118 13.67 -1.45 5.29
C SER A 118 13.05 -1.60 3.90
N VAL A 119 11.95 -0.89 3.62
CA VAL A 119 11.25 -0.98 2.33
C VAL A 119 12.03 -0.21 1.26
N THR A 120 12.53 -0.94 0.29
CA THR A 120 13.30 -0.40 -0.86
C THR A 120 12.48 -0.38 -2.16
N ARG A 121 11.28 -0.97 -2.15
CA ARG A 121 10.42 -1.02 -3.33
C ARG A 121 8.94 -0.89 -2.95
N ILE A 122 8.27 0.05 -3.60
CA ILE A 122 6.81 0.22 -3.61
C ILE A 122 6.35 -0.03 -5.05
N GLY A 123 5.44 -0.99 -5.22
CA GLY A 123 4.92 -1.37 -6.54
C GLY A 123 3.98 -0.32 -7.15
N GLU A 124 3.68 -0.50 -8.42
CA GLU A 124 2.72 0.33 -9.14
C GLU A 124 1.33 0.21 -8.50
N ARG A 125 0.61 1.33 -8.39
CA ARG A 125 -0.74 1.41 -7.78
C ARG A 125 -0.82 0.93 -6.33
N ALA A 126 0.31 0.82 -5.64
CA ALA A 126 0.35 0.18 -4.32
C ALA A 126 -0.63 0.80 -3.31
N PHE A 127 -0.91 2.11 -3.42
CA PHE A 127 -1.84 2.85 -2.56
C PHE A 127 -2.90 3.61 -3.37
N GLU A 128 -3.18 3.17 -4.61
CA GLU A 128 -4.23 3.79 -5.42
C GLU A 128 -5.57 3.76 -4.68
N ASP A 129 -6.32 4.87 -4.76
CA ASP A 129 -7.63 5.04 -4.09
C ASP A 129 -7.64 4.82 -2.56
N CYS A 130 -6.52 5.01 -1.87
CA CYS A 130 -6.47 5.13 -0.43
C CYS A 130 -7.04 6.49 0.01
N LYS A 131 -8.37 6.66 -0.14
CA LYS A 131 -9.07 7.97 -0.06
C LYS A 131 -8.97 8.67 1.29
N SER A 132 -8.77 7.92 2.37
CA SER A 132 -8.67 8.46 3.74
C SER A 132 -7.24 8.72 4.20
N LEU A 133 -6.22 8.33 3.41
CA LEU A 133 -4.81 8.51 3.76
C LEU A 133 -4.47 10.01 3.85
N LYS A 134 -3.96 10.45 5.02
CA LYS A 134 -3.75 11.88 5.29
C LYS A 134 -2.32 12.34 5.10
N SER A 135 -1.38 11.50 5.44
CA SER A 135 0.06 11.77 5.35
C SER A 135 0.82 10.50 5.01
N LEU A 136 1.96 10.67 4.37
CA LEU A 136 2.87 9.59 4.02
C LEU A 136 4.30 10.10 4.14
N VAL A 137 5.15 9.29 4.73
CA VAL A 137 6.61 9.42 4.66
C VAL A 137 7.10 8.31 3.75
N ILE A 138 7.80 8.70 2.68
CA ILE A 138 8.42 7.74 1.76
C ILE A 138 9.80 7.40 2.33
N PRO A 139 10.12 6.10 2.54
CA PRO A 139 11.41 5.70 3.11
C PRO A 139 12.61 6.09 2.26
N ASP A 140 13.74 6.35 2.91
CA ASP A 140 15.00 6.74 2.26
C ASP A 140 15.56 5.67 1.30
N GLY A 141 15.11 4.40 1.38
CA GLY A 141 15.47 3.34 0.45
C GLY A 141 14.79 3.42 -0.92
N ILE A 142 13.77 4.27 -1.06
CA ILE A 142 12.99 4.37 -2.30
C ILE A 142 13.68 5.30 -3.29
N THR A 143 14.01 4.78 -4.48
CA THR A 143 14.63 5.56 -5.57
C THR A 143 13.64 6.01 -6.64
N ARG A 144 12.45 5.42 -6.69
CA ARG A 144 11.41 5.72 -7.67
C ARG A 144 10.02 5.61 -7.06
N ILE A 145 9.17 6.60 -7.31
CA ILE A 145 7.73 6.53 -7.08
C ILE A 145 7.09 5.99 -8.37
N GLY A 146 6.40 4.84 -8.28
CA GLY A 146 5.87 4.11 -9.43
C GLY A 146 4.64 4.75 -10.09
N TYR A 147 4.21 4.13 -11.19
CA TYR A 147 2.97 4.45 -11.90
C TYR A 147 1.76 4.38 -10.97
N GLU A 148 0.96 5.44 -10.92
CA GLU A 148 -0.27 5.55 -10.12
C GLU A 148 -0.11 5.17 -8.63
N ALA A 149 1.10 5.20 -8.06
CA ALA A 149 1.37 4.66 -6.73
C ALA A 149 0.47 5.24 -5.64
N PHE A 150 0.08 6.51 -5.73
CA PHE A 150 -0.79 7.25 -4.79
C PHE A 150 -1.96 7.95 -5.50
N CYS A 151 -2.30 7.51 -6.71
CA CYS A 151 -3.42 8.08 -7.47
C CYS A 151 -4.71 7.97 -6.65
N GLY A 152 -5.52 9.03 -6.63
CA GLY A 152 -6.80 9.03 -5.94
C GLY A 152 -6.73 9.11 -4.40
N CYS A 153 -5.55 9.32 -3.81
CA CYS A 153 -5.40 9.59 -2.37
C CYS A 153 -5.95 10.98 -2.02
N SER A 154 -7.26 11.16 -2.15
CA SER A 154 -7.91 12.48 -2.14
C SER A 154 -7.83 13.24 -0.80
N SER A 155 -7.56 12.56 0.31
CA SER A 155 -7.33 13.19 1.63
C SER A 155 -5.86 13.45 1.96
N LEU A 156 -4.92 13.06 1.08
CA LEU A 156 -3.48 13.20 1.31
C LEU A 156 -3.10 14.68 1.32
N ARG A 157 -2.59 15.17 2.46
CA ARG A 157 -2.26 16.60 2.69
C ARG A 157 -0.78 16.88 2.59
N SER A 158 0.04 15.92 3.00
CA SER A 158 1.48 16.05 3.01
C SER A 158 2.16 14.75 2.62
N VAL A 159 3.23 14.88 1.85
CA VAL A 159 4.13 13.80 1.48
C VAL A 159 5.55 14.30 1.69
N VAL A 160 6.37 13.51 2.33
CA VAL A 160 7.82 13.74 2.39
C VAL A 160 8.47 12.84 1.36
N ILE A 161 9.12 13.44 0.37
CA ILE A 161 9.90 12.74 -0.67
C ILE A 161 11.37 12.86 -0.28
N PRO A 162 12.07 11.75 -0.02
CA PRO A 162 13.47 11.78 0.38
C PRO A 162 14.41 12.05 -0.81
N ASP A 163 15.63 12.46 -0.51
CA ASP A 163 16.69 12.74 -1.51
C ASP A 163 17.13 11.50 -2.31
N SER A 164 16.74 10.31 -1.88
CA SER A 164 16.97 9.06 -2.63
C SER A 164 16.11 8.95 -3.89
N VAL A 165 14.97 9.66 -3.95
CA VAL A 165 14.06 9.58 -5.08
C VAL A 165 14.60 10.36 -6.27
N THR A 166 14.76 9.67 -7.40
CA THR A 166 15.25 10.25 -8.66
C THR A 166 14.17 10.44 -9.72
N SER A 167 13.04 9.73 -9.57
CA SER A 167 11.93 9.83 -10.54
C SER A 167 10.56 9.63 -9.90
N ILE A 168 9.58 10.38 -10.42
CA ILE A 168 8.17 10.26 -10.07
C ILE A 168 7.43 9.77 -11.32
N GLY A 169 6.70 8.68 -11.20
CA GLY A 169 6.01 8.02 -12.30
C GLY A 169 4.79 8.77 -12.83
N GLU A 170 4.29 8.32 -13.98
CA GLU A 170 3.05 8.81 -14.57
C GLU A 170 1.90 8.65 -13.57
N LYS A 171 1.07 9.68 -13.41
CA LYS A 171 -0.10 9.75 -12.53
C LYS A 171 0.16 9.42 -11.06
N ALA A 172 1.40 9.48 -10.60
CA ALA A 172 1.78 9.00 -9.27
C ALA A 172 0.96 9.61 -8.12
N PHE A 173 0.59 10.89 -8.22
CA PHE A 173 -0.25 11.62 -7.26
C PHE A 173 -1.50 12.23 -7.92
N MET A 174 -1.93 11.72 -9.07
CA MET A 174 -3.12 12.20 -9.76
C MET A 174 -4.34 12.14 -8.82
N TYR A 175 -5.18 13.18 -8.83
CA TYR A 175 -6.36 13.31 -7.97
C TYR A 175 -6.09 13.38 -6.45
N CYS A 176 -4.87 13.69 -6.03
CA CYS A 176 -4.56 14.00 -4.63
C CYS A 176 -5.06 15.42 -4.28
N ARG A 177 -6.38 15.62 -4.26
CA ARG A 177 -7.02 16.93 -4.19
C ARG A 177 -6.76 17.72 -2.91
N SER A 178 -6.38 17.06 -1.82
CA SER A 178 -6.02 17.70 -0.57
C SER A 178 -4.53 18.06 -0.47
N LEU A 179 -3.71 17.63 -1.44
CA LEU A 179 -2.27 17.91 -1.47
C LEU A 179 -2.05 19.35 -1.97
N THR A 180 -1.73 20.23 -1.02
CA THR A 180 -1.57 21.68 -1.27
C THR A 180 -0.13 22.13 -1.18
N SER A 181 0.76 21.30 -0.64
CA SER A 181 2.19 21.59 -0.54
C SER A 181 3.00 20.31 -0.77
N LEU A 182 4.14 20.47 -1.40
CA LEU A 182 5.08 19.37 -1.68
C LEU A 182 6.46 19.98 -1.88
N VAL A 183 7.46 19.37 -1.27
CA VAL A 183 8.85 19.65 -1.57
C VAL A 183 9.37 18.53 -2.46
N ILE A 184 9.86 18.89 -3.65
CA ILE A 184 10.48 17.95 -4.57
C ILE A 184 11.99 18.15 -4.50
N PRO A 185 12.75 17.15 -4.00
CA PRO A 185 14.20 17.23 -3.89
C PRO A 185 14.87 17.48 -5.23
N ASP A 186 16.11 18.02 -5.20
CA ASP A 186 16.90 18.24 -6.40
C ASP A 186 17.35 16.94 -7.07
N SER A 187 17.36 15.84 -6.32
CA SER A 187 17.60 14.48 -6.83
C SER A 187 16.59 14.01 -7.87
N VAL A 188 15.34 14.53 -7.82
CA VAL A 188 14.31 14.20 -8.81
C VAL A 188 14.64 14.85 -10.14
N THR A 189 14.95 14.02 -11.13
CA THR A 189 15.33 14.46 -12.48
C THR A 189 14.22 14.25 -13.51
N SER A 190 13.19 13.47 -13.17
CA SER A 190 12.07 13.20 -14.08
C SER A 190 10.73 13.05 -13.35
N ILE A 191 9.69 13.60 -13.96
CA ILE A 191 8.29 13.48 -13.53
C ILE A 191 7.49 12.99 -14.73
N GLY A 192 6.66 11.95 -14.51
CA GLY A 192 5.79 11.38 -15.52
C GLY A 192 4.59 12.27 -15.86
N GLU A 193 3.91 11.93 -16.95
CA GLU A 193 2.72 12.64 -17.41
C GLU A 193 1.64 12.59 -16.33
N SER A 194 0.93 13.73 -16.15
CA SER A 194 -0.18 13.86 -15.20
C SER A 194 0.15 13.46 -13.74
N ALA A 195 1.44 13.45 -13.36
CA ALA A 195 1.86 12.99 -12.03
C ALA A 195 1.15 13.72 -10.89
N PHE A 196 0.81 15.01 -11.08
CA PHE A 196 0.13 15.87 -10.12
C PHE A 196 -1.19 16.45 -10.64
N TYR A 197 -1.78 15.82 -11.66
CA TYR A 197 -3.05 16.27 -12.21
C TYR A 197 -4.14 16.29 -11.12
N GLU A 198 -4.91 17.38 -11.07
CA GLU A 198 -5.94 17.60 -10.01
C GLU A 198 -5.40 17.66 -8.57
N CYS A 199 -4.12 17.96 -8.37
CA CYS A 199 -3.60 18.45 -7.09
C CYS A 199 -3.88 19.95 -6.93
N ASN A 200 -4.23 20.40 -5.71
CA ASN A 200 -4.58 21.80 -5.43
C ASN A 200 -3.35 22.62 -5.02
N PHE A 201 -2.26 22.53 -5.78
CA PHE A 201 -1.05 23.32 -5.54
C PHE A 201 -1.31 24.82 -5.78
N PRO A 202 -0.67 25.70 -4.97
CA PRO A 202 -0.65 27.13 -5.22
C PRO A 202 0.14 27.43 -6.51
N ASN A 203 -0.09 28.63 -7.08
CA ASN A 203 0.45 28.98 -8.38
C ASN A 203 1.99 29.02 -8.42
N ASP A 204 2.64 29.42 -7.34
CA ASP A 204 4.09 29.46 -7.20
C ASP A 204 4.70 28.04 -7.34
N LEU A 205 4.15 27.05 -6.65
CA LEU A 205 4.58 25.66 -6.77
C LEU A 205 4.31 25.11 -8.17
N LYS A 206 3.15 25.44 -8.78
CA LYS A 206 2.86 25.02 -10.17
C LYS A 206 3.89 25.61 -11.14
N GLN A 207 4.27 26.87 -10.99
CA GLN A 207 5.26 27.50 -11.85
C GLN A 207 6.68 26.90 -11.63
N GLU A 208 7.02 26.58 -10.39
CA GLU A 208 8.28 25.88 -10.10
C GLU A 208 8.33 24.53 -10.82
N LEU A 209 7.26 23.71 -10.71
CA LEU A 209 7.18 22.40 -11.37
C LEU A 209 7.28 22.52 -12.88
N ILE A 210 6.59 23.49 -13.50
CA ILE A 210 6.67 23.76 -14.94
C ILE A 210 8.09 24.17 -15.32
N SER A 211 8.73 25.03 -14.51
CA SER A 211 10.09 25.49 -14.78
C SER A 211 11.13 24.35 -14.73
N ARG A 212 10.99 23.43 -13.76
CA ARG A 212 11.94 22.31 -13.57
C ARG A 212 11.69 21.15 -14.55
N PHE A 213 10.44 20.87 -14.90
CA PHE A 213 10.07 19.61 -15.57
C PHE A 213 9.22 19.80 -16.83
N GLY A 214 8.85 21.02 -17.19
CA GLY A 214 7.92 21.32 -18.28
C GLY A 214 6.45 21.12 -17.89
N GLU A 215 5.56 21.39 -18.81
CA GLU A 215 4.12 21.07 -18.65
C GLU A 215 3.93 19.53 -18.67
N LYS A 216 3.37 18.99 -17.60
CA LYS A 216 3.17 17.53 -17.43
C LYS A 216 1.73 17.19 -17.01
#